data_bad57ede18e587d1e15803b5a125eaee
#
_entry.id   bad57ede18e587d1e15803b5a125eaee
#
_cell.length_a   1.000
_cell.length_b   1.000
_cell.length_c   1.000
_cell.angle_alpha   90.00
_cell.angle_beta   90.00
_cell.angle_gamma   90.00
#
_symmetry.space_group_name_H-M   'P 1'
#
loop_
_entity.id
_entity.type
_entity.pdbx_description
1 polymer ?
#
loop_
_entity_poly.entity_id
_entity_poly.type
_entity_poly.pdbx_seq_one_letter_code
_entity_poly.pdbx_strand_id
1 'polypeptide(L)'
;MKKSIINACILGLGLLSMTACSDPMDEITSLIVGRNFSPVNFETKDITKESVSFQWTAVSGATSYTLQLFADKDLDFSGEPTFEFKNISKDDIPYAVSGLMYDTQYSARVMAVDDNDATRNSKWSEVSFRTNAQQIFKSVSNSDIADRSVVMKWP
;
A
#
# COMPACT_ATOMS: atom_id res chain seq x y z
N MET A 1 30.71 -60.77 -60.12
CA MET A 1 31.56 -59.99 -61.03
C MET A 1 31.28 -58.53 -60.93
N LYS A 2 32.27 -57.83 -60.48
CA LYS A 2 32.74 -56.49 -60.86
C LYS A 2 31.77 -55.31 -60.91
N LYS A 3 32.09 -54.36 -60.00
CA LYS A 3 32.38 -52.95 -60.24
C LYS A 3 31.14 -52.05 -60.21
N SER A 4 31.14 -50.85 -59.67
CA SER A 4 32.17 -49.83 -59.48
C SER A 4 31.63 -48.75 -58.57
N ILE A 5 32.52 -48.21 -57.79
CA ILE A 5 32.43 -47.08 -56.94
C ILE A 5 32.29 -45.80 -57.81
N ILE A 6 31.38 -44.92 -57.53
CA ILE A 6 31.51 -43.50 -57.86
C ILE A 6 31.11 -42.68 -56.68
N ASN A 7 32.11 -42.02 -56.10
CA ASN A 7 31.98 -40.94 -55.11
C ASN A 7 31.29 -39.75 -55.81
N ALA A 8 30.24 -39.28 -55.21
CA ALA A 8 29.79 -37.94 -55.51
C ALA A 8 29.72 -37.18 -54.18
N CYS A 9 30.74 -36.36 -53.95
CA CYS A 9 30.69 -35.32 -52.94
C CYS A 9 29.62 -34.32 -53.29
N ILE A 10 28.53 -34.33 -52.59
CA ILE A 10 27.58 -33.20 -52.62
C ILE A 10 27.92 -32.30 -51.47
N LEU A 11 28.47 -31.14 -51.77
CA LEU A 11 28.58 -30.02 -50.86
C LEU A 11 27.17 -29.63 -50.41
N GLY A 12 26.82 -30.03 -49.23
CA GLY A 12 25.65 -29.50 -48.53
C GLY A 12 25.95 -28.08 -48.04
N LEU A 13 25.42 -27.11 -48.77
CA LEU A 13 25.38 -25.73 -48.32
C LEU A 13 24.45 -25.69 -47.07
N GLY A 14 25.03 -25.65 -45.87
CA GLY A 14 24.29 -25.46 -44.66
C GLY A 14 23.69 -24.06 -44.64
N LEU A 15 22.39 -23.96 -44.88
CA LEU A 15 21.63 -22.78 -44.49
C LEU A 15 21.65 -22.70 -42.97
N LEU A 16 22.49 -21.83 -42.44
CA LEU A 16 22.35 -21.32 -41.07
C LEU A 16 21.04 -20.53 -41.04
N SER A 17 19.96 -21.19 -40.60
CA SER A 17 18.78 -20.49 -40.15
C SER A 17 19.18 -19.70 -38.91
N MET A 18 19.42 -18.42 -39.09
CA MET A 18 19.43 -17.46 -37.99
C MET A 18 18.02 -17.47 -37.42
N THR A 19 17.80 -18.23 -36.36
CA THR A 19 16.67 -17.99 -35.50
C THR A 19 16.94 -16.62 -34.88
N ALA A 20 16.25 -15.61 -35.38
CA ALA A 20 16.21 -14.31 -34.75
C ALA A 20 15.74 -14.57 -33.29
N CYS A 21 16.63 -14.35 -32.35
CA CYS A 21 16.21 -14.15 -30.95
C CYS A 21 15.23 -12.99 -31.02
N SER A 22 13.94 -13.26 -30.79
CA SER A 22 12.98 -12.23 -30.48
C SER A 22 13.51 -11.53 -29.22
N ASP A 23 13.64 -10.22 -29.33
CA ASP A 23 14.15 -9.38 -28.27
C ASP A 23 13.26 -9.61 -27.03
N PRO A 24 13.79 -10.04 -25.86
CA PRO A 24 12.99 -10.22 -24.65
C PRO A 24 12.32 -8.93 -24.17
N MET A 25 12.68 -7.78 -24.74
CA MET A 25 12.02 -6.51 -24.48
C MET A 25 10.65 -6.38 -25.17
N ASP A 26 10.37 -7.08 -26.26
CA ASP A 26 9.07 -7.04 -26.93
C ASP A 26 7.97 -7.79 -26.13
N GLU A 27 8.35 -8.76 -25.30
CA GLU A 27 7.41 -9.45 -24.42
C GLU A 27 6.98 -8.59 -23.22
N ILE A 28 7.77 -7.58 -22.83
CA ILE A 28 7.49 -6.73 -21.67
C ILE A 28 6.46 -5.65 -22.00
N THR A 29 6.30 -5.26 -23.25
CA THR A 29 5.30 -4.27 -23.67
C THR A 29 3.86 -4.78 -23.65
N SER A 30 3.65 -6.10 -23.50
CA SER A 30 2.35 -6.74 -23.42
C SER A 30 2.00 -7.29 -22.01
N LEU A 31 2.73 -6.91 -20.97
CA LEU A 31 2.32 -7.18 -19.59
C LEU A 31 1.05 -6.36 -19.30
N ILE A 32 -0.08 -6.91 -19.71
CA ILE A 32 -1.38 -6.49 -19.21
C ILE A 32 -1.39 -6.89 -17.74
N VAL A 33 -1.05 -5.96 -16.86
CA VAL A 33 -1.23 -6.13 -15.44
C VAL A 33 -2.73 -6.24 -15.22
N GLY A 34 -3.22 -7.45 -14.96
CA GLY A 34 -4.64 -7.73 -14.83
C GLY A 34 -5.32 -7.03 -13.65
N ARG A 35 -4.56 -6.31 -12.80
CA ARG A 35 -5.04 -5.54 -11.65
C ARG A 35 -4.19 -4.29 -11.44
N ASN A 36 -4.74 -3.32 -10.72
CA ASN A 36 -4.00 -2.16 -10.24
C ASN A 36 -2.87 -2.56 -9.27
N PHE A 37 -1.78 -1.80 -9.29
CA PHE A 37 -0.75 -1.92 -8.26
C PHE A 37 -1.30 -1.47 -6.91
N SER A 38 -0.79 -2.08 -5.84
CA SER A 38 -1.09 -1.61 -4.48
C SER A 38 -0.51 -0.21 -4.27
N PRO A 39 -1.22 0.69 -3.56
CA PRO A 39 -0.66 1.98 -3.18
C PRO A 39 0.67 1.80 -2.43
N VAL A 40 1.71 2.52 -2.85
CA VAL A 40 3.01 2.51 -2.18
C VAL A 40 3.18 3.75 -1.32
N ASN A 41 4.17 3.73 -0.42
CA ASN A 41 4.41 4.80 0.57
C ASN A 41 3.17 5.11 1.41
N PHE A 42 2.41 4.06 1.77
CA PHE A 42 1.29 4.21 2.67
C PHE A 42 1.79 4.41 4.09
N GLU A 43 1.60 5.62 4.60
CA GLU A 43 2.10 6.05 5.90
C GLU A 43 1.11 6.98 6.59
N THR A 44 1.27 7.12 7.91
CA THR A 44 0.51 8.07 8.72
C THR A 44 1.27 9.37 8.91
N LYS A 45 0.56 10.48 8.89
CA LYS A 45 1.04 11.83 9.18
C LYS A 45 0.15 12.47 10.25
N ASP A 46 0.67 13.48 10.93
CA ASP A 46 -0.09 14.36 11.83
C ASP A 46 -1.00 13.61 12.81
N ILE A 47 -0.46 12.57 13.46
CA ILE A 47 -1.20 11.81 14.46
C ILE A 47 -1.48 12.70 15.67
N THR A 48 -2.76 12.85 15.99
CA THR A 48 -3.22 13.54 17.21
C THR A 48 -3.88 12.56 18.17
N LYS A 49 -4.55 13.04 19.20
CA LYS A 49 -5.35 12.20 20.09
C LYS A 49 -6.65 11.68 19.47
N GLU A 50 -7.18 12.36 18.45
CA GLU A 50 -8.49 12.06 17.86
C GLU A 50 -8.49 12.07 16.32
N SER A 51 -7.32 12.25 15.68
CA SER A 51 -7.21 12.32 14.23
C SER A 51 -5.87 11.82 13.72
N VAL A 52 -5.83 11.50 12.43
CA VAL A 52 -4.65 11.09 11.67
C VAL A 52 -4.83 11.49 10.22
N SER A 53 -3.76 11.81 9.54
CA SER A 53 -3.74 11.94 8.08
C SER A 53 -3.02 10.75 7.47
N PHE A 54 -3.55 10.23 6.36
CA PHE A 54 -2.94 9.14 5.60
C PHE A 54 -2.38 9.66 4.28
N GLN A 55 -1.16 9.26 4.00
CA GLN A 55 -0.45 9.59 2.76
C GLN A 55 -0.13 8.31 2.01
N TRP A 56 -0.32 8.31 0.70
CA TRP A 56 0.14 7.26 -0.22
C TRP A 56 0.42 7.83 -1.60
N THR A 57 1.14 7.08 -2.42
CA THR A 57 1.37 7.45 -3.83
C THR A 57 0.18 7.04 -4.67
N ALA A 58 -0.37 7.97 -5.43
CA ALA A 58 -1.47 7.69 -6.34
C ALA A 58 -1.09 6.64 -7.39
N VAL A 59 -1.99 5.69 -7.63
CA VAL A 59 -1.81 4.57 -8.55
C VAL A 59 -2.37 4.92 -9.92
N SER A 60 -1.56 4.74 -10.96
CA SER A 60 -2.02 4.91 -12.34
C SER A 60 -3.07 3.85 -12.67
N GLY A 61 -4.21 4.28 -13.23
CA GLY A 61 -5.32 3.38 -13.57
C GLY A 61 -6.33 3.17 -12.45
N ALA A 62 -6.06 3.62 -11.23
CA ALA A 62 -7.08 3.65 -10.17
C ALA A 62 -8.08 4.78 -10.43
N THR A 63 -9.36 4.50 -10.27
CA THR A 63 -10.44 5.50 -10.32
C THR A 63 -10.68 6.11 -8.96
N SER A 64 -10.55 5.32 -7.91
CA SER A 64 -10.75 5.74 -6.52
C SER A 64 -9.93 4.87 -5.54
N TYR A 65 -10.06 5.16 -4.24
CA TYR A 65 -9.44 4.37 -3.17
C TYR A 65 -10.47 4.01 -2.13
N THR A 66 -10.26 2.86 -1.48
CA THR A 66 -10.97 2.46 -0.26
C THR A 66 -9.97 2.39 0.88
N LEU A 67 -10.27 3.08 1.98
CA LEU A 67 -9.50 3.10 3.22
C LEU A 67 -10.34 2.46 4.33
N GLN A 68 -9.77 1.51 5.05
CA GLN A 68 -10.40 0.88 6.21
C GLN A 68 -9.50 1.03 7.44
N LEU A 69 -10.12 1.33 8.59
CA LEU A 69 -9.45 1.40 9.89
C LEU A 69 -10.10 0.41 10.84
N PHE A 70 -9.26 -0.26 11.62
CA PHE A 70 -9.63 -1.21 12.64
C PHE A 70 -9.04 -0.77 13.98
N ALA A 71 -9.87 -0.66 15.02
CA ALA A 71 -9.41 -0.45 16.40
C ALA A 71 -9.05 -1.81 16.98
N ASP A 72 -7.86 -2.30 16.69
CA ASP A 72 -7.41 -3.65 16.97
C ASP A 72 -5.93 -3.70 17.39
N LYS A 73 -5.42 -4.92 17.44
CA LYS A 73 -3.98 -5.17 17.56
C LYS A 73 -3.25 -4.75 16.30
N ASP A 74 -1.94 -4.66 16.41
CA ASP A 74 -1.06 -4.27 15.32
C ASP A 74 -1.25 -5.18 14.09
N LEU A 75 -1.77 -4.62 12.99
CA LEU A 75 -2.02 -5.29 11.69
C LEU A 75 -2.86 -6.58 11.77
N ASP A 76 -3.78 -6.66 12.71
CA ASP A 76 -4.63 -7.85 12.89
C ASP A 76 -5.81 -7.89 11.89
N PHE A 77 -6.41 -6.74 11.58
CA PHE A 77 -7.56 -6.59 10.65
C PHE A 77 -8.70 -7.58 10.91
N SER A 78 -8.90 -7.99 12.16
CA SER A 78 -9.94 -8.93 12.54
C SER A 78 -11.30 -8.25 12.67
N GLY A 79 -12.35 -8.94 12.26
CA GLY A 79 -13.72 -8.46 12.35
C GLY A 79 -14.07 -7.39 11.31
N GLU A 80 -15.07 -6.57 11.63
CA GLU A 80 -15.51 -5.47 10.78
C GLU A 80 -14.64 -4.21 11.01
N PRO A 81 -14.38 -3.41 9.98
CA PRO A 81 -13.65 -2.17 10.14
C PRO A 81 -14.43 -1.19 11.03
N THR A 82 -13.72 -0.52 11.94
CA THR A 82 -14.30 0.56 12.77
C THR A 82 -14.74 1.74 11.91
N PHE A 83 -13.96 2.04 10.86
CA PHE A 83 -14.27 3.06 9.86
C PHE A 83 -13.97 2.51 8.47
N GLU A 84 -14.86 2.81 7.52
CA GLU A 84 -14.65 2.52 6.11
C GLU A 84 -14.97 3.76 5.28
N PHE A 85 -14.01 4.18 4.46
CA PHE A 85 -14.12 5.29 3.53
C PHE A 85 -13.94 4.79 2.11
N LYS A 86 -14.93 5.01 1.26
CA LYS A 86 -14.93 4.61 -0.16
C LYS A 86 -14.91 5.82 -1.07
N ASN A 87 -14.57 5.60 -2.33
CA ASN A 87 -14.57 6.63 -3.37
C ASN A 87 -13.66 7.84 -3.03
N ILE A 88 -12.55 7.58 -2.33
CA ILE A 88 -11.56 8.61 -2.06
C ILE A 88 -10.86 8.96 -3.37
N SER A 89 -10.84 10.23 -3.74
CA SER A 89 -10.14 10.71 -4.92
C SER A 89 -8.63 10.80 -4.68
N LYS A 90 -7.84 10.69 -5.74
CA LYS A 90 -6.39 10.98 -5.67
C LYS A 90 -6.09 12.41 -5.22
N ASP A 91 -7.03 13.33 -5.46
CA ASP A 91 -6.88 14.76 -5.13
C ASP A 91 -7.18 15.03 -3.64
N ASP A 92 -7.75 14.04 -2.93
CA ASP A 92 -7.99 14.10 -1.48
C ASP A 92 -6.79 13.59 -0.66
N ILE A 93 -5.70 13.17 -1.31
CA ILE A 93 -4.48 12.71 -0.63
C ILE A 93 -3.57 13.92 -0.30
N PRO A 94 -3.13 14.09 0.96
CA PRO A 94 -3.30 13.24 2.14
C PRO A 94 -4.73 13.27 2.70
N TYR A 95 -5.26 12.09 3.04
CA TYR A 95 -6.62 11.91 3.51
C TYR A 95 -6.71 11.96 5.04
N ALA A 96 -7.46 12.93 5.57
CA ALA A 96 -7.59 13.14 7.01
C ALA A 96 -8.81 12.38 7.58
N VAL A 97 -8.58 11.68 8.68
CA VAL A 97 -9.62 10.98 9.46
C VAL A 97 -9.66 11.56 10.86
N SER A 98 -10.87 11.80 11.36
CA SER A 98 -11.12 12.31 12.71
C SER A 98 -12.17 11.47 13.44
N GLY A 99 -12.38 11.74 14.74
CA GLY A 99 -13.31 10.98 15.58
C GLY A 99 -12.71 9.68 16.10
N LEU A 100 -11.39 9.57 16.12
CA LEU A 100 -10.68 8.44 16.68
C LEU A 100 -10.69 8.52 18.22
N MET A 101 -10.55 7.38 18.88
CA MET A 101 -10.34 7.31 20.32
C MET A 101 -8.88 7.61 20.66
N TYR A 102 -8.65 8.34 21.71
CA TYR A 102 -7.29 8.63 22.21
C TYR A 102 -6.63 7.36 22.77
N ASP A 103 -5.30 7.36 22.78
CA ASP A 103 -4.44 6.27 23.30
C ASP A 103 -4.83 4.87 22.77
N THR A 104 -5.33 4.82 21.55
CA THR A 104 -5.87 3.59 20.95
C THR A 104 -5.00 3.12 19.78
N GLN A 105 -4.73 1.82 19.72
CA GLN A 105 -4.05 1.18 18.62
C GLN A 105 -5.03 1.01 17.46
N TYR A 106 -4.59 1.39 16.26
CA TYR A 106 -5.31 1.20 15.02
C TYR A 106 -4.45 0.51 13.99
N SER A 107 -5.07 -0.33 13.19
CA SER A 107 -4.54 -0.82 11.91
C SER A 107 -5.33 -0.18 10.78
N ALA A 108 -4.66 0.28 9.75
CA ALA A 108 -5.28 0.87 8.58
C ALA A 108 -4.79 0.16 7.32
N ARG A 109 -5.68 0.03 6.34
CA ARG A 109 -5.34 -0.51 5.02
C ARG A 109 -6.01 0.27 3.92
N VAL A 110 -5.31 0.44 2.81
CA VAL A 110 -5.80 1.15 1.62
C VAL A 110 -5.68 0.28 0.38
N MET A 111 -6.66 0.38 -0.50
CA MET A 111 -6.73 -0.34 -1.77
C MET A 111 -7.05 0.64 -2.90
N ALA A 112 -6.36 0.49 -4.02
CA ALA A 112 -6.70 1.17 -5.26
C ALA A 112 -7.86 0.42 -5.95
N VAL A 113 -8.90 1.15 -6.32
CA VAL A 113 -10.15 0.63 -6.88
C VAL A 113 -10.25 1.00 -8.36
N ASP A 114 -10.83 0.11 -9.14
CA ASP A 114 -11.31 0.38 -10.49
C ASP A 114 -12.84 0.22 -10.48
N ASP A 115 -13.55 1.35 -10.48
CA ASP A 115 -15.02 1.36 -10.40
C ASP A 115 -15.69 0.73 -11.63
N ASN A 116 -14.97 0.54 -12.71
CA ASN A 116 -15.47 -0.11 -13.94
C ASN A 116 -15.29 -1.62 -13.89
N ASP A 117 -14.28 -2.11 -13.18
CA ASP A 117 -13.96 -3.54 -13.09
C ASP A 117 -13.30 -3.88 -11.74
N ALA A 118 -14.11 -4.38 -10.81
CA ALA A 118 -13.65 -4.76 -9.48
C ALA A 118 -12.57 -5.86 -9.48
N THR A 119 -12.44 -6.64 -10.56
CA THR A 119 -11.38 -7.66 -10.67
C THR A 119 -9.99 -7.02 -10.82
N ARG A 120 -9.95 -5.74 -11.17
CA ARG A 120 -8.74 -4.93 -11.30
C ARG A 120 -8.34 -4.19 -10.03
N ASN A 121 -9.10 -4.31 -8.96
CA ASN A 121 -8.72 -3.75 -7.67
C ASN A 121 -7.36 -4.27 -7.23
N SER A 122 -6.58 -3.41 -6.59
CA SER A 122 -5.25 -3.79 -6.06
C SER A 122 -5.36 -4.75 -4.87
N LYS A 123 -4.23 -5.23 -4.39
CA LYS A 123 -4.12 -5.73 -3.01
C LYS A 123 -4.11 -4.54 -2.05
N TRP A 124 -4.33 -4.84 -0.78
CA TRP A 124 -4.23 -3.88 0.31
C TRP A 124 -2.78 -3.48 0.56
N SER A 125 -2.56 -2.22 0.91
CA SER A 125 -1.37 -1.73 1.59
C SER A 125 -1.75 -1.39 3.01
N GLU A 126 -0.87 -1.65 3.98
CA GLU A 126 -1.20 -1.70 5.39
C GLU A 126 -0.24 -0.84 6.20
N VAL A 127 -0.74 -0.25 7.27
CA VAL A 127 0.03 0.52 8.25
C VAL A 127 -0.65 0.43 9.61
N SER A 128 0.11 0.48 10.67
CA SER A 128 -0.42 0.60 12.03
C SER A 128 0.04 1.89 12.69
N PHE A 129 -0.76 2.38 13.63
CA PHE A 129 -0.44 3.57 14.41
C PHE A 129 -1.20 3.57 15.73
N ARG A 130 -0.73 4.41 16.65
CA ARG A 130 -1.43 4.66 17.90
C ARG A 130 -1.73 6.14 18.01
N THR A 131 -2.96 6.47 18.36
CA THR A 131 -3.35 7.86 18.68
C THR A 131 -2.68 8.34 19.96
N ASN A 132 -2.45 9.63 20.05
CA ASN A 132 -1.83 10.22 21.22
C ASN A 132 -2.73 10.09 22.45
N ALA A 133 -2.11 9.93 23.62
CA ALA A 133 -2.83 9.93 24.88
C ALA A 133 -3.45 11.30 25.16
N GLN A 134 -4.58 11.31 25.85
CA GLN A 134 -5.16 12.54 26.35
C GLN A 134 -4.39 12.99 27.59
N GLN A 135 -3.81 14.17 27.53
CA GLN A 135 -3.17 14.76 28.69
C GLN A 135 -4.25 15.38 29.59
N ILE A 136 -4.53 14.74 30.71
CA ILE A 136 -5.57 15.18 31.66
C ILE A 136 -5.03 16.26 32.62
N PHE A 137 -3.74 16.20 32.92
CA PHE A 137 -3.10 17.15 33.81
C PHE A 137 -1.94 17.88 33.12
N LYS A 138 -1.73 19.14 33.46
CA LYS A 138 -0.47 19.84 33.16
C LYS A 138 0.61 19.31 34.10
N SER A 139 1.86 19.48 33.72
CA SER A 139 2.99 19.16 34.59
C SER A 139 2.88 19.96 35.90
N VAL A 140 3.02 19.27 37.02
CA VAL A 140 3.12 19.90 38.33
C VAL A 140 4.53 20.45 38.46
N SER A 141 4.65 21.75 38.77
CA SER A 141 5.93 22.37 39.12
C SER A 141 6.18 22.32 40.61
N ASN A 142 7.44 22.49 41.01
CA ASN A 142 7.76 22.54 42.47
C ASN A 142 7.03 23.66 43.20
N SER A 143 6.62 24.74 42.51
CA SER A 143 5.83 25.83 43.10
C SER A 143 4.36 25.44 43.35
N ASP A 144 3.89 24.37 42.73
CA ASP A 144 2.51 23.86 42.89
C ASP A 144 2.40 22.84 44.02
N ILE A 145 3.55 22.51 44.68
CA ILE A 145 3.64 21.54 45.77
C ILE A 145 3.82 22.29 47.07
N ALA A 146 2.92 22.14 48.00
CA ALA A 146 3.06 22.60 49.40
C ALA A 146 3.18 21.39 50.32
N ASP A 147 3.60 21.64 51.58
CA ASP A 147 3.92 20.60 52.57
C ASP A 147 2.84 19.52 52.75
N ARG A 148 1.58 19.86 52.53
CA ARG A 148 0.44 18.94 52.66
C ARG A 148 -0.59 19.04 51.52
N SER A 149 -0.24 19.71 50.42
CA SER A 149 -1.16 19.90 49.29
C SER A 149 -0.41 20.00 47.98
N VAL A 150 -1.08 19.58 46.93
CA VAL A 150 -0.65 19.73 45.53
C VAL A 150 -1.75 20.42 44.75
N VAL A 151 -1.41 21.46 43.99
CA VAL A 151 -2.34 22.11 43.09
C VAL A 151 -2.23 21.44 41.72
N MET A 152 -3.28 20.71 41.33
CA MET A 152 -3.39 20.13 40.01
C MET A 152 -4.06 21.11 39.05
N LYS A 153 -3.37 21.43 37.96
CA LYS A 153 -3.87 22.31 36.90
C LYS A 153 -4.39 21.47 35.73
N TRP A 154 -5.62 21.72 35.35
CA TRP A 154 -6.25 21.11 34.17
C TRP A 154 -5.90 21.90 32.92
N PRO A 155 -5.84 21.26 31.73
CA PRO A 155 -5.65 21.95 30.45
C PRO A 155 -6.83 22.86 30.11
#